data_f8ee8ffb11eb43144ffacdac59194d09
#
_entry.id   f8ee8ffb11eb43144ffacdac59194d09
#
_cell.length_a   1.000
_cell.length_b   1.000
_cell.length_c   1.000
_cell.angle_alpha   90.00
_cell.angle_beta   90.00
_cell.angle_gamma   90.00
#
_symmetry.space_group_name_H-M   'P 1'
#
loop_
_entity.id
_entity.type
_entity.pdbx_description
1 polymer ?
#
loop_
_entity_poly.entity_id
_entity_poly.type
_entity_poly.pdbx_seq_one_letter_code
_entity_poly.pdbx_strand_id
1 'polypeptide(L)'
;MRLATLIAVLALLVSCSLSTSTDGEFSIAAYNAYALFDSTEDGDEYDGFSKSDGYTSAVYSARIEALAVMLAKYVDADVIILEEVESDIVLNDLLESGLSDRGYLWYGLAGGESTINVGFISRYEPLVCRSHSYDGERAMLELLINTGTESIRIYGVHLRSKLDDDSEAIRYGQLEHLRSLTEDQDDDLIIILGDFNVDPAEGESGMAEYPCSGWKTMPMPVTGDPGSVSGHIRYSAFLDSDLSFEDGTYWYSGEWYFYDNIFLNSQAFDGEGLDFSSQEIITPSVLTDLYGRPLKFDASDGTGYSDHFPVKLVLK
;
A
#
# COMPACT_ATOMS: atom_id res chain seq x y z
N MET A 1 -13.58 -59.46 -33.86
CA MET A 1 -12.37 -58.85 -33.28
C MET A 1 -12.40 -57.35 -33.59
N ARG A 2 -12.76 -56.54 -32.65
CA ARG A 2 -12.73 -55.07 -32.76
C ARG A 2 -11.50 -54.59 -32.01
N LEU A 3 -10.57 -53.95 -32.73
CA LEU A 3 -9.38 -53.34 -32.19
C LEU A 3 -9.76 -52.02 -31.54
N ALA A 4 -9.57 -51.86 -30.26
CA ALA A 4 -9.75 -50.61 -29.55
C ALA A 4 -8.41 -49.85 -29.55
N THR A 5 -8.41 -48.72 -30.25
CA THR A 5 -7.24 -47.81 -30.30
C THR A 5 -7.25 -46.94 -29.04
N LEU A 6 -6.29 -47.14 -28.15
CA LEU A 6 -6.06 -46.34 -26.96
C LEU A 6 -5.34 -45.04 -27.37
N ILE A 7 -6.01 -43.92 -27.31
CA ILE A 7 -5.40 -42.60 -27.47
C ILE A 7 -4.89 -42.17 -26.11
N ALA A 8 -3.56 -42.18 -25.94
CA ALA A 8 -2.91 -41.57 -24.78
C ALA A 8 -2.82 -40.06 -25.00
N VAL A 9 -3.60 -39.28 -24.22
CA VAL A 9 -3.43 -37.82 -24.15
C VAL A 9 -2.28 -37.55 -23.21
N LEU A 10 -1.14 -37.14 -23.78
CA LEU A 10 0.01 -36.65 -23.02
C LEU A 10 -0.24 -35.19 -22.64
N ALA A 11 -0.71 -34.94 -21.42
CA ALA A 11 -0.77 -33.60 -20.87
C ALA A 11 0.66 -33.11 -20.59
N LEU A 12 1.18 -32.24 -21.45
CA LEU A 12 2.38 -31.45 -21.14
C LEU A 12 1.98 -30.43 -20.08
N LEU A 13 2.35 -30.68 -18.83
CA LEU A 13 2.42 -29.68 -17.80
C LEU A 13 3.63 -28.79 -18.14
N VAL A 14 3.38 -27.68 -18.84
CA VAL A 14 4.34 -26.58 -18.93
C VAL A 14 4.29 -25.91 -17.57
N SER A 15 5.19 -26.30 -16.69
CA SER A 15 5.52 -25.54 -15.50
C SER A 15 6.22 -24.27 -15.96
N CYS A 16 5.46 -23.20 -16.13
CA CYS A 16 6.00 -21.86 -16.26
C CYS A 16 6.46 -21.48 -14.86
N SER A 17 7.74 -21.66 -14.56
CA SER A 17 8.35 -21.04 -13.40
C SER A 17 8.42 -19.53 -13.69
N LEU A 18 7.39 -18.79 -13.33
CA LEU A 18 7.47 -17.35 -13.17
C LEU A 18 8.58 -17.09 -12.12
N SER A 19 9.56 -16.30 -12.47
CA SER A 19 10.63 -15.92 -11.56
C SER A 19 10.02 -15.01 -10.49
N THR A 20 9.63 -15.60 -9.37
CA THR A 20 9.61 -14.89 -8.10
C THR A 20 11.03 -14.41 -7.81
N SER A 21 11.15 -13.25 -7.17
CA SER A 21 12.39 -12.53 -6.81
C SER A 21 13.65 -13.40 -6.71
N THR A 22 14.79 -12.80 -6.95
CA THR A 22 16.12 -13.41 -6.70
C THR A 22 16.13 -14.07 -5.32
N ASP A 23 16.55 -15.33 -5.22
CA ASP A 23 16.57 -16.12 -3.98
C ASP A 23 16.93 -15.24 -2.76
N GLY A 24 15.97 -15.03 -1.84
CA GLY A 24 16.17 -14.36 -0.56
C GLY A 24 15.86 -12.85 -0.53
N GLU A 25 15.14 -12.28 -1.50
CA GLU A 25 14.69 -10.88 -1.43
C GLU A 25 13.16 -10.82 -1.51
N PHE A 26 12.55 -9.94 -0.70
CA PHE A 26 11.12 -9.61 -0.76
C PHE A 26 10.95 -8.10 -0.78
N SER A 27 10.01 -7.62 -1.58
CA SER A 27 9.70 -6.20 -1.70
C SER A 27 8.22 -5.91 -1.60
N ILE A 28 7.89 -4.82 -0.90
CA ILE A 28 6.52 -4.35 -0.75
C ILE A 28 6.44 -2.84 -0.88
N ALA A 29 5.36 -2.34 -1.46
CA ALA A 29 5.13 -0.91 -1.59
C ALA A 29 3.72 -0.52 -1.15
N ALA A 30 3.57 0.73 -0.70
CA ALA A 30 2.30 1.41 -0.50
C ALA A 30 2.19 2.57 -1.49
N TYR A 31 1.00 2.80 -2.02
CA TYR A 31 0.72 3.91 -2.91
C TYR A 31 -0.74 4.36 -2.81
N ASN A 32 -0.96 5.56 -2.29
CA ASN A 32 -2.25 6.22 -2.40
C ASN A 32 -2.47 6.61 -3.88
N ALA A 33 -3.44 5.96 -4.52
CA ALA A 33 -3.69 6.09 -5.95
C ALA A 33 -4.58 7.29 -6.32
N TYR A 34 -4.94 8.12 -5.32
CA TYR A 34 -5.77 9.31 -5.45
C TYR A 34 -7.12 9.04 -6.12
N ALA A 35 -8.14 8.71 -5.33
CA ALA A 35 -9.54 8.56 -5.79
C ALA A 35 -9.63 7.71 -7.09
N LEU A 36 -9.14 6.47 -7.03
CA LEU A 36 -9.09 5.57 -8.18
C LEU A 36 -10.47 4.93 -8.40
N PHE A 37 -11.38 5.75 -8.95
CA PHE A 37 -12.72 5.34 -9.35
C PHE A 37 -12.70 4.57 -10.66
N ASP A 38 -13.68 3.68 -10.86
CA ASP A 38 -13.97 3.13 -12.17
C ASP A 38 -14.77 4.12 -13.05
N SER A 39 -15.27 3.71 -14.20
CA SER A 39 -16.03 4.60 -15.09
C SER A 39 -17.55 4.46 -14.95
N THR A 40 -18.03 3.72 -13.97
CA THR A 40 -19.44 3.56 -13.65
C THR A 40 -19.81 4.63 -12.64
N GLU A 41 -20.89 5.36 -12.88
CA GLU A 41 -21.41 6.32 -11.89
C GLU A 41 -22.46 5.64 -11.05
N ASP A 42 -22.18 5.41 -9.77
CA ASP A 42 -23.14 4.89 -8.79
C ASP A 42 -23.56 5.92 -7.72
N GLY A 43 -22.98 7.11 -7.78
CA GLY A 43 -23.43 8.30 -7.07
C GLY A 43 -22.62 8.64 -5.82
N ASP A 44 -21.52 7.93 -5.61
CA ASP A 44 -20.60 8.11 -4.48
C ASP A 44 -19.25 8.72 -4.91
N GLU A 45 -19.08 9.03 -6.21
CA GLU A 45 -17.87 9.61 -6.76
C GLU A 45 -17.60 11.00 -6.18
N TYR A 46 -16.33 11.31 -6.00
CA TYR A 46 -15.89 12.62 -5.56
C TYR A 46 -16.02 13.68 -6.68
N ASP A 47 -16.11 14.95 -6.28
CA ASP A 47 -16.07 16.06 -7.21
C ASP A 47 -14.86 15.94 -8.16
N GLY A 48 -15.11 16.07 -9.46
CA GLY A 48 -14.11 15.91 -10.51
C GLY A 48 -14.03 14.50 -11.11
N PHE A 49 -14.68 13.48 -10.51
CA PHE A 49 -14.66 12.11 -11.01
C PHE A 49 -15.98 11.64 -11.65
N SER A 50 -16.90 12.56 -11.95
CA SER A 50 -18.10 12.25 -12.70
C SER A 50 -17.87 12.39 -14.22
N LYS A 51 -18.74 11.76 -15.03
CA LYS A 51 -18.72 11.94 -16.49
C LYS A 51 -18.95 13.38 -16.91
N SER A 52 -19.73 14.14 -16.12
CA SER A 52 -19.96 15.57 -16.36
C SER A 52 -18.71 16.42 -16.13
N ASP A 53 -17.78 15.96 -15.30
CA ASP A 53 -16.50 16.60 -15.02
C ASP A 53 -15.39 16.19 -16.01
N GLY A 54 -15.67 15.21 -16.88
CA GLY A 54 -14.75 14.73 -17.88
C GLY A 54 -14.19 13.33 -17.63
N TYR A 55 -14.49 12.70 -16.47
CA TYR A 55 -14.03 11.35 -16.14
C TYR A 55 -14.85 10.30 -16.89
N THR A 56 -14.53 10.15 -18.18
CA THR A 56 -15.17 9.19 -19.08
C THR A 56 -14.48 7.83 -19.04
N SER A 57 -15.13 6.79 -19.57
CA SER A 57 -14.50 5.46 -19.71
C SER A 57 -13.18 5.50 -20.48
N ALA A 58 -13.02 6.44 -21.43
CA ALA A 58 -11.76 6.61 -22.15
C ALA A 58 -10.66 7.19 -21.26
N VAL A 59 -10.99 8.15 -20.40
CA VAL A 59 -10.07 8.73 -19.41
C VAL A 59 -9.69 7.69 -18.37
N TYR A 60 -10.68 6.96 -17.86
CA TYR A 60 -10.45 5.84 -16.93
C TYR A 60 -9.50 4.80 -17.53
N SER A 61 -9.78 4.28 -18.75
CA SER A 61 -8.92 3.28 -19.39
C SER A 61 -7.48 3.79 -19.58
N ALA A 62 -7.31 5.04 -20.01
CA ALA A 62 -5.99 5.65 -20.15
C ALA A 62 -5.26 5.79 -18.81
N ARG A 63 -5.98 6.14 -17.73
CA ARG A 63 -5.45 6.21 -16.36
C ARG A 63 -4.98 4.85 -15.88
N ILE A 64 -5.78 3.79 -16.06
CA ILE A 64 -5.45 2.42 -15.67
C ILE A 64 -4.22 1.93 -16.44
N GLU A 65 -4.15 2.13 -17.77
CA GLU A 65 -2.99 1.77 -18.58
C GLU A 65 -1.71 2.49 -18.12
N ALA A 66 -1.80 3.81 -17.88
CA ALA A 66 -0.67 4.61 -17.40
C ALA A 66 -0.20 4.16 -16.01
N LEU A 67 -1.16 3.89 -15.11
CA LEU A 67 -0.87 3.44 -13.74
C LEU A 67 -0.24 2.04 -13.75
N ALA A 68 -0.77 1.10 -14.54
CA ALA A 68 -0.20 -0.25 -14.68
C ALA A 68 1.25 -0.21 -15.19
N VAL A 69 1.54 0.62 -16.20
CA VAL A 69 2.91 0.82 -16.71
C VAL A 69 3.82 1.43 -15.64
N MET A 70 3.32 2.42 -14.90
CA MET A 70 4.07 3.08 -13.83
C MET A 70 4.41 2.10 -12.71
N LEU A 71 3.42 1.34 -12.22
CA LEU A 71 3.60 0.33 -11.18
C LEU A 71 4.59 -0.76 -11.62
N ALA A 72 4.45 -1.28 -12.85
CA ALA A 72 5.32 -2.32 -13.39
C ALA A 72 6.77 -1.86 -13.60
N LYS A 73 7.01 -0.58 -13.87
CA LYS A 73 8.32 -0.08 -14.27
C LYS A 73 9.10 0.56 -13.14
N TYR A 74 8.44 1.27 -12.25
CA TYR A 74 9.09 2.11 -11.26
C TYR A 74 8.88 1.60 -9.83
N VAL A 75 7.72 1.03 -9.51
CA VAL A 75 7.47 0.44 -8.20
C VAL A 75 8.01 -0.99 -8.14
N ASP A 76 7.59 -1.85 -9.06
CA ASP A 76 8.05 -3.24 -9.26
C ASP A 76 8.33 -3.97 -7.93
N ALA A 77 7.34 -3.98 -7.03
CA ALA A 77 7.38 -4.67 -5.75
C ALA A 77 6.63 -6.00 -5.84
N ASP A 78 6.93 -6.97 -4.97
CA ASP A 78 6.25 -8.27 -4.96
C ASP A 78 4.80 -8.17 -4.49
N VAL A 79 4.53 -7.24 -3.58
CA VAL A 79 3.20 -6.85 -3.12
C VAL A 79 3.08 -5.34 -3.20
N ILE A 80 1.96 -4.83 -3.70
CA ILE A 80 1.66 -3.40 -3.72
C ILE A 80 0.33 -3.21 -3.01
N ILE A 81 0.33 -2.45 -1.93
CA ILE A 81 -0.88 -1.95 -1.27
C ILE A 81 -1.26 -0.65 -1.97
N LEU A 82 -2.53 -0.54 -2.34
CA LEU A 82 -3.10 0.62 -3.00
C LEU A 82 -4.19 1.21 -2.11
N GLU A 83 -4.07 2.47 -1.78
CA GLU A 83 -5.10 3.22 -1.07
C GLU A 83 -5.96 4.01 -2.07
N GLU A 84 -7.15 4.38 -1.63
CA GLU A 84 -8.14 5.11 -2.43
C GLU A 84 -8.65 4.36 -3.66
N VAL A 85 -8.78 3.05 -3.58
CA VAL A 85 -9.35 2.21 -4.64
C VAL A 85 -10.85 2.02 -4.39
N GLU A 86 -11.67 2.29 -5.41
CA GLU A 86 -13.12 2.14 -5.32
C GLU A 86 -13.55 0.69 -5.19
N SER A 87 -13.12 -0.16 -6.12
CA SER A 87 -13.65 -1.52 -6.26
C SER A 87 -12.58 -2.54 -6.69
N ASP A 88 -12.90 -3.82 -6.57
CA ASP A 88 -12.09 -4.92 -7.10
C ASP A 88 -12.07 -4.95 -8.63
N ILE A 89 -13.03 -4.32 -9.30
CA ILE A 89 -13.04 -4.14 -10.76
C ILE A 89 -11.81 -3.33 -11.18
N VAL A 90 -11.51 -2.25 -10.46
CA VAL A 90 -10.32 -1.40 -10.72
C VAL A 90 -9.03 -2.19 -10.59
N LEU A 91 -8.91 -3.04 -9.56
CA LEU A 91 -7.74 -3.89 -9.35
C LEU A 91 -7.59 -4.94 -10.47
N ASN A 92 -8.71 -5.54 -10.90
CA ASN A 92 -8.72 -6.46 -12.04
C ASN A 92 -8.28 -5.76 -13.33
N ASP A 93 -8.78 -4.56 -13.60
CA ASP A 93 -8.44 -3.79 -14.79
C ASP A 93 -6.94 -3.42 -14.81
N LEU A 94 -6.34 -3.13 -13.65
CA LEU A 94 -4.88 -2.95 -13.52
C LEU A 94 -4.11 -4.22 -13.91
N LEU A 95 -4.56 -5.40 -13.46
CA LEU A 95 -3.94 -6.66 -13.83
C LEU A 95 -4.05 -6.92 -15.34
N GLU A 96 -5.23 -6.73 -15.90
CA GLU A 96 -5.50 -6.92 -17.34
C GLU A 96 -4.72 -5.92 -18.22
N SER A 97 -4.38 -4.74 -17.68
CA SER A 97 -3.58 -3.72 -18.37
C SER A 97 -2.06 -4.00 -18.37
N GLY A 98 -1.66 -5.24 -18.08
CA GLY A 98 -0.29 -5.73 -18.26
C GLY A 98 0.45 -6.10 -16.99
N LEU A 99 -0.13 -5.91 -15.80
CA LEU A 99 0.50 -6.34 -14.56
C LEU A 99 0.51 -7.87 -14.40
N SER A 100 -0.49 -8.58 -14.97
CA SER A 100 -0.49 -10.05 -15.00
C SER A 100 0.72 -10.62 -15.76
N ASP A 101 1.17 -9.96 -16.82
CA ASP A 101 2.39 -10.34 -17.57
C ASP A 101 3.67 -10.12 -16.74
N ARG A 102 3.57 -9.36 -15.64
CA ARG A 102 4.66 -9.10 -14.68
C ARG A 102 4.59 -9.99 -13.45
N GLY A 103 3.71 -10.99 -13.46
CA GLY A 103 3.54 -11.98 -12.42
C GLY A 103 2.57 -11.61 -11.29
N TYR A 104 1.88 -10.48 -11.38
CA TYR A 104 0.81 -10.17 -10.44
C TYR A 104 -0.44 -10.98 -10.79
N LEU A 105 -0.76 -11.94 -9.93
CA LEU A 105 -1.85 -12.89 -10.16
C LEU A 105 -2.96 -12.80 -9.11
N TRP A 106 -2.67 -12.11 -8.01
CA TRP A 106 -3.55 -12.03 -6.85
C TRP A 106 -3.90 -10.58 -6.57
N TYR A 107 -5.15 -10.32 -6.27
CA TYR A 107 -5.64 -8.99 -5.87
C TYR A 107 -6.84 -9.12 -4.96
N GLY A 108 -7.16 -8.06 -4.24
CA GLY A 108 -8.37 -7.97 -3.43
C GLY A 108 -8.47 -6.62 -2.74
N LEU A 109 -9.63 -6.39 -2.17
CA LEU A 109 -10.00 -5.14 -1.52
C LEU A 109 -10.39 -5.41 -0.07
N ALA A 110 -10.01 -4.55 0.86
CA ALA A 110 -10.57 -4.54 2.20
C ALA A 110 -12.03 -4.12 2.11
N GLY A 111 -12.93 -5.05 2.39
CA GLY A 111 -14.38 -4.78 2.33
C GLY A 111 -14.80 -3.82 3.45
N GLY A 112 -15.61 -2.81 3.10
CA GLY A 112 -16.16 -1.81 4.02
C GLY A 112 -17.31 -1.08 3.36
N GLU A 113 -17.91 -0.12 4.09
CA GLU A 113 -18.98 0.75 3.57
C GLU A 113 -18.41 2.05 2.96
N SER A 114 -17.09 2.15 2.82
CA SER A 114 -16.42 3.34 2.29
C SER A 114 -16.41 3.33 0.75
N THR A 115 -16.59 4.51 0.15
CA THR A 115 -16.51 4.74 -1.29
C THR A 115 -15.13 4.38 -1.86
N ILE A 116 -14.06 4.63 -1.09
CA ILE A 116 -12.68 4.29 -1.44
C ILE A 116 -12.06 3.45 -0.34
N ASN A 117 -11.30 2.46 -0.72
CA ASN A 117 -10.85 1.39 0.15
C ASN A 117 -9.35 1.14 0.00
N VAL A 118 -8.81 0.23 0.84
CA VAL A 118 -7.45 -0.28 0.72
C VAL A 118 -7.51 -1.59 -0.07
N GLY A 119 -6.77 -1.65 -1.17
CA GLY A 119 -6.62 -2.82 -2.00
C GLY A 119 -5.19 -3.33 -2.05
N PHE A 120 -4.99 -4.47 -2.68
CA PHE A 120 -3.65 -5.00 -2.98
C PHE A 120 -3.60 -5.66 -4.34
N ILE A 121 -2.41 -5.69 -4.92
CA ILE A 121 -2.01 -6.57 -5.99
C ILE A 121 -0.74 -7.31 -5.58
N SER A 122 -0.61 -8.60 -5.92
CA SER A 122 0.47 -9.43 -5.39
C SER A 122 0.93 -10.49 -6.40
N ARG A 123 2.24 -10.79 -6.37
CA ARG A 123 2.84 -11.96 -7.02
C ARG A 123 2.69 -13.22 -6.18
N TYR A 124 2.50 -13.06 -4.86
CA TYR A 124 2.31 -14.15 -3.92
C TYR A 124 0.83 -14.40 -3.65
N GLU A 125 0.45 -15.67 -3.55
CA GLU A 125 -0.87 -16.09 -3.10
C GLU A 125 -1.04 -15.78 -1.61
N PRO A 126 -2.04 -14.96 -1.21
CA PRO A 126 -2.29 -14.73 0.21
C PRO A 126 -2.92 -15.98 0.85
N LEU A 127 -2.32 -16.46 1.94
CA LEU A 127 -2.88 -17.51 2.79
C LEU A 127 -4.06 -17.00 3.63
N VAL A 128 -4.03 -15.71 3.96
CA VAL A 128 -5.10 -14.98 4.65
C VAL A 128 -5.31 -13.66 3.93
N CYS A 129 -6.56 -13.30 3.72
CA CYS A 129 -7.00 -11.97 3.31
C CYS A 129 -8.22 -11.62 4.15
N ARG A 130 -8.13 -10.59 5.00
CA ARG A 130 -9.19 -10.15 5.90
C ARG A 130 -9.32 -8.64 5.93
N SER A 131 -10.53 -8.19 6.24
CA SER A 131 -10.84 -6.79 6.49
C SER A 131 -11.11 -6.58 7.98
N HIS A 132 -10.54 -5.53 8.55
CA HIS A 132 -10.75 -5.12 9.93
C HIS A 132 -11.40 -3.74 9.95
N SER A 133 -12.70 -3.72 10.25
CA SER A 133 -13.47 -2.47 10.33
C SER A 133 -13.29 -1.80 11.70
N TYR A 134 -13.27 -0.47 11.71
CA TYR A 134 -13.26 0.35 12.90
C TYR A 134 -14.30 1.46 12.78
N ASP A 135 -15.36 1.36 13.56
CA ASP A 135 -16.37 2.42 13.83
C ASP A 135 -16.89 3.19 12.58
N GLY A 136 -17.17 2.46 11.49
CA GLY A 136 -17.65 3.04 10.24
C GLY A 136 -16.56 3.69 9.36
N GLU A 137 -15.31 3.63 9.79
CA GLU A 137 -14.16 4.09 9.01
C GLU A 137 -13.74 3.06 7.94
N ARG A 138 -12.81 3.46 7.05
CA ARG A 138 -12.22 2.54 6.07
C ARG A 138 -11.64 1.32 6.77
N ALA A 139 -11.94 0.15 6.22
CA ALA A 139 -11.39 -1.09 6.76
C ALA A 139 -9.89 -1.18 6.48
N MET A 140 -9.15 -1.71 7.45
CA MET A 140 -7.75 -2.10 7.29
C MET A 140 -7.69 -3.46 6.63
N LEU A 141 -6.72 -3.66 5.74
CA LEU A 141 -6.45 -4.93 5.07
C LEU A 141 -5.44 -5.74 5.88
N GLU A 142 -5.72 -7.01 6.13
CA GLU A 142 -4.72 -7.98 6.62
C GLU A 142 -4.46 -9.02 5.53
N LEU A 143 -3.18 -9.23 5.22
CA LEU A 143 -2.70 -10.33 4.41
C LEU A 143 -1.71 -11.17 5.22
N LEU A 144 -1.74 -12.49 5.03
CA LEU A 144 -0.65 -13.38 5.40
C LEU A 144 -0.15 -14.04 4.12
N ILE A 145 1.13 -13.88 3.84
CA ILE A 145 1.79 -14.53 2.71
C ILE A 145 2.93 -15.40 3.20
N ASN A 146 3.33 -16.39 2.39
CA ASN A 146 4.52 -17.19 2.64
C ASN A 146 5.46 -17.06 1.45
N THR A 147 6.66 -16.54 1.70
CA THR A 147 7.68 -16.34 0.66
C THR A 147 8.43 -17.64 0.32
N GLY A 148 8.20 -18.71 1.08
CA GLY A 148 8.99 -19.94 1.05
C GLY A 148 10.14 -19.94 2.05
N THR A 149 10.57 -18.75 2.49
CA THR A 149 11.56 -18.59 3.56
C THR A 149 10.86 -18.30 4.88
N GLU A 150 9.84 -17.47 4.85
CA GLU A 150 9.19 -16.91 6.04
C GLU A 150 7.72 -16.57 5.77
N SER A 151 6.94 -16.48 6.83
CA SER A 151 5.56 -15.95 6.81
C SER A 151 5.58 -14.45 7.12
N ILE A 152 4.98 -13.65 6.25
CA ILE A 152 4.88 -12.20 6.40
C ILE A 152 3.43 -11.83 6.60
N ARG A 153 3.16 -11.12 7.69
CA ARG A 153 1.86 -10.54 7.99
C ARG A 153 1.87 -9.07 7.63
N ILE A 154 0.97 -8.67 6.74
CA ILE A 154 0.91 -7.34 6.16
C ILE A 154 -0.40 -6.69 6.58
N TYR A 155 -0.33 -5.47 7.10
CA TYR A 155 -1.49 -4.62 7.35
C TYR A 155 -1.43 -3.40 6.44
N GLY A 156 -2.36 -3.31 5.49
CA GLY A 156 -2.56 -2.13 4.65
C GLY A 156 -3.56 -1.18 5.31
N VAL A 157 -3.22 0.10 5.40
CA VAL A 157 -4.04 1.10 6.10
C VAL A 157 -4.21 2.37 5.28
N HIS A 158 -5.39 3.00 5.42
CA HIS A 158 -5.63 4.38 5.03
C HIS A 158 -6.43 5.05 6.14
N LEU A 159 -5.75 5.73 7.04
CA LEU A 159 -6.36 6.31 8.23
C LEU A 159 -7.14 7.59 7.91
N ARG A 160 -7.93 8.05 8.85
CA ARG A 160 -8.74 9.27 8.71
C ARG A 160 -7.89 10.47 8.34
N SER A 161 -8.26 11.19 7.28
CA SER A 161 -7.61 12.44 6.86
C SER A 161 -7.84 13.56 7.87
N LYS A 162 -7.08 14.67 7.77
CA LYS A 162 -7.12 15.82 8.70
C LYS A 162 -8.17 16.88 8.35
N LEU A 163 -9.29 16.49 7.75
CA LEU A 163 -10.28 17.44 7.23
C LEU A 163 -11.25 17.98 8.29
N ASP A 164 -11.48 17.21 9.38
CA ASP A 164 -12.48 17.51 10.39
C ASP A 164 -11.86 17.64 11.78
N ASP A 165 -12.54 18.35 12.69
CA ASP A 165 -12.10 18.59 14.07
C ASP A 165 -11.93 17.28 14.88
N ASP A 166 -12.72 16.23 14.56
CA ASP A 166 -12.66 14.93 15.24
C ASP A 166 -11.62 13.96 14.65
N SER A 167 -10.96 14.34 13.56
CA SER A 167 -10.08 13.44 12.78
C SER A 167 -8.94 12.85 13.60
N GLU A 168 -8.37 13.59 14.54
CA GLU A 168 -7.29 13.10 15.41
C GLU A 168 -7.75 12.02 16.39
N ALA A 169 -8.93 12.21 16.99
CA ALA A 169 -9.51 11.23 17.90
C ALA A 169 -9.84 9.92 17.17
N ILE A 170 -10.36 10.03 15.95
CA ILE A 170 -10.64 8.87 15.09
C ILE A 170 -9.35 8.14 14.74
N ARG A 171 -8.30 8.85 14.27
CA ARG A 171 -6.99 8.22 13.97
C ARG A 171 -6.39 7.56 15.19
N TYR A 172 -6.51 8.18 16.38
CA TYR A 172 -6.05 7.57 17.62
C TYR A 172 -6.72 6.21 17.85
N GLY A 173 -8.04 6.15 17.75
CA GLY A 173 -8.78 4.91 17.89
C GLY A 173 -8.47 3.87 16.81
N GLN A 174 -8.27 4.30 15.54
CA GLN A 174 -7.81 3.42 14.48
C GLN A 174 -6.44 2.82 14.79
N LEU A 175 -5.51 3.61 15.34
CA LEU A 175 -4.18 3.14 15.72
C LEU A 175 -4.21 2.21 16.96
N GLU A 176 -5.09 2.46 17.94
CA GLU A 176 -5.32 1.52 19.03
C GLU A 176 -5.87 0.18 18.53
N HIS A 177 -6.82 0.24 17.58
CA HIS A 177 -7.35 -0.95 16.95
C HIS A 177 -6.26 -1.72 16.20
N LEU A 178 -5.47 -1.05 15.36
CA LEU A 178 -4.35 -1.63 14.63
C LEU A 178 -3.31 -2.26 15.58
N ARG A 179 -2.99 -1.57 16.68
CA ARG A 179 -2.14 -2.13 17.73
C ARG A 179 -2.70 -3.44 18.28
N SER A 180 -4.00 -3.48 18.57
CA SER A 180 -4.63 -4.69 19.11
C SER A 180 -4.61 -5.87 18.13
N LEU A 181 -4.64 -5.60 16.83
CA LEU A 181 -4.52 -6.63 15.78
C LEU A 181 -3.11 -7.23 15.69
N THR A 182 -2.10 -6.49 16.14
CA THR A 182 -0.68 -6.89 16.03
C THR A 182 -0.07 -7.37 17.35
N GLU A 183 -0.85 -7.36 18.45
CA GLU A 183 -0.35 -7.57 19.81
C GLU A 183 0.10 -9.01 20.10
N ASP A 184 -0.57 -9.99 19.52
CA ASP A 184 -0.33 -11.42 19.75
C ASP A 184 0.29 -12.11 18.52
N GLN A 185 0.97 -11.35 17.63
CA GLN A 185 1.50 -11.85 16.35
C GLN A 185 3.03 -11.83 16.29
N ASP A 186 3.70 -11.95 17.44
CA ASP A 186 5.17 -11.78 17.55
C ASP A 186 5.99 -12.84 16.81
N ASP A 187 5.38 -13.95 16.39
CA ASP A 187 6.07 -15.01 15.64
C ASP A 187 6.16 -14.75 14.14
N ASP A 188 5.38 -13.79 13.60
CA ASP A 188 5.42 -13.40 12.18
C ASP A 188 6.27 -12.12 11.99
N LEU A 189 6.93 -12.00 10.86
CA LEU A 189 7.41 -10.70 10.39
C LEU A 189 6.19 -9.82 10.07
N ILE A 190 6.05 -8.70 10.77
CA ILE A 190 4.91 -7.78 10.62
C ILE A 190 5.33 -6.54 9.85
N ILE A 191 4.61 -6.25 8.77
CA ILE A 191 4.73 -5.02 7.99
C ILE A 191 3.39 -4.28 8.04
N ILE A 192 3.41 -3.04 8.51
CA ILE A 192 2.24 -2.16 8.52
C ILE A 192 2.56 -1.00 7.59
N LEU A 193 1.74 -0.78 6.55
CA LEU A 193 2.04 0.24 5.55
C LEU A 193 0.79 0.89 4.98
N GLY A 194 0.96 2.09 4.43
CA GLY A 194 -0.09 2.86 3.79
C GLY A 194 -0.07 4.33 4.17
N ASP A 195 -1.18 5.01 3.90
CA ASP A 195 -1.41 6.41 4.26
C ASP A 195 -1.94 6.53 5.69
N PHE A 196 -1.08 6.96 6.60
CA PHE A 196 -1.41 7.18 8.01
C PHE A 196 -2.01 8.55 8.28
N ASN A 197 -1.94 9.49 7.34
CA ASN A 197 -2.36 10.88 7.52
C ASN A 197 -1.73 11.56 8.77
N VAL A 198 -0.54 11.12 9.18
CA VAL A 198 0.25 11.64 10.31
C VAL A 198 1.70 11.75 9.91
N ASP A 199 2.31 12.92 10.16
CA ASP A 199 3.74 13.15 9.90
C ASP A 199 4.55 12.89 11.19
N PRO A 200 5.72 12.24 11.11
CA PRO A 200 6.60 12.04 12.26
C PRO A 200 6.98 13.33 13.00
N ALA A 201 7.10 14.45 12.30
CA ALA A 201 7.46 15.74 12.87
C ALA A 201 6.34 16.36 13.74
N GLU A 202 5.10 15.99 13.56
CA GLU A 202 3.96 16.58 14.28
C GLU A 202 4.00 16.32 15.79
N GLY A 203 4.68 15.25 16.24
CA GLY A 203 4.86 14.93 17.65
C GLY A 203 5.69 15.93 18.44
N GLU A 204 6.42 16.81 17.78
CA GLU A 204 7.29 17.81 18.43
C GLU A 204 6.59 19.13 18.69
N SER A 205 5.47 19.42 18.03
CA SER A 205 4.82 20.74 18.08
C SER A 205 3.95 21.03 19.32
N GLY A 206 3.74 20.06 20.21
CA GLY A 206 3.07 20.27 21.50
C GLY A 206 1.57 20.58 21.43
N MET A 207 0.92 20.39 20.33
CA MET A 207 -0.52 20.57 20.14
C MET A 207 -1.28 19.27 20.40
N ALA A 208 -1.28 18.78 21.62
CA ALA A 208 -1.92 17.52 21.92
C ALA A 208 -3.08 17.68 22.89
N GLU A 209 -4.26 17.89 22.39
CA GLU A 209 -5.50 17.45 23.05
C GLU A 209 -5.64 15.92 22.94
N TYR A 210 -5.04 15.33 21.87
CA TYR A 210 -4.96 13.89 21.63
C TYR A 210 -3.51 13.46 21.40
N PRO A 211 -3.06 12.37 22.07
CA PRO A 211 -1.66 11.92 22.00
C PRO A 211 -1.24 11.32 20.66
N CYS A 212 -2.07 11.33 19.64
CA CYS A 212 -1.78 10.82 18.29
C CYS A 212 -1.36 11.89 17.29
N SER A 213 -1.16 13.14 17.70
CA SER A 213 -0.72 14.22 16.81
C SER A 213 0.73 14.05 16.32
N GLY A 214 1.46 13.07 16.83
CA GLY A 214 2.79 12.69 16.35
C GLY A 214 3.20 11.29 16.74
N TRP A 215 4.19 10.76 16.08
CA TRP A 215 4.66 9.37 16.22
C TRP A 215 5.04 8.98 17.66
N LYS A 216 5.60 9.90 18.43
CA LYS A 216 6.05 9.65 19.82
C LYS A 216 4.90 9.47 20.83
N THR A 217 3.69 9.89 20.47
CA THR A 217 2.52 9.87 21.32
C THR A 217 1.40 8.96 20.80
N MET A 218 1.65 8.27 19.70
CA MET A 218 0.70 7.31 19.14
C MET A 218 0.51 6.10 20.06
N PRO A 219 -0.69 5.46 20.04
CA PRO A 219 -0.93 4.20 20.76
C PRO A 219 0.04 3.08 20.35
N MET A 220 0.55 3.17 19.12
CA MET A 220 1.61 2.32 18.58
C MET A 220 2.89 3.16 18.46
N PRO A 221 3.80 3.12 19.45
CA PRO A 221 5.04 3.90 19.41
C PRO A 221 5.93 3.48 18.26
N VAL A 222 6.65 4.46 17.69
CA VAL A 222 7.60 4.24 16.60
C VAL A 222 8.98 4.77 16.95
N THR A 223 10.00 4.17 16.37
CA THR A 223 11.42 4.54 16.56
C THR A 223 12.18 4.42 15.24
N GLY A 224 13.24 5.20 15.08
CA GLY A 224 14.24 5.03 14.01
C GLY A 224 15.45 4.19 14.45
N ASP A 225 15.48 3.70 15.69
CA ASP A 225 16.55 2.84 16.19
C ASP A 225 16.14 1.37 16.15
N PRO A 226 16.71 0.55 15.26
CA PRO A 226 16.39 -0.89 15.16
C PRO A 226 16.56 -1.63 16.48
N GLY A 227 17.57 -1.24 17.30
CA GLY A 227 17.83 -1.86 18.59
C GLY A 227 16.79 -1.58 19.68
N SER A 228 15.89 -0.61 19.44
CA SER A 228 14.79 -0.25 20.35
C SER A 228 13.45 -0.86 19.96
N VAL A 229 13.38 -1.60 18.85
CA VAL A 229 12.15 -2.23 18.36
C VAL A 229 11.82 -3.45 19.22
N SER A 230 10.67 -3.42 19.92
CA SER A 230 10.23 -4.53 20.78
C SER A 230 8.76 -4.39 21.16
N GLY A 231 8.06 -5.50 21.30
CA GLY A 231 6.64 -5.51 21.66
C GLY A 231 5.81 -4.66 20.70
N HIS A 232 5.23 -3.55 21.19
CA HIS A 232 4.42 -2.65 20.36
C HIS A 232 5.21 -1.54 19.66
N ILE A 233 6.50 -1.39 19.96
CA ILE A 233 7.36 -0.39 19.32
C ILE A 233 7.69 -0.86 17.93
N ARG A 234 7.40 -0.03 16.92
CA ARG A 234 7.65 -0.31 15.52
C ARG A 234 8.81 0.54 15.00
N TYR A 235 9.57 0.01 14.07
CA TYR A 235 10.59 0.78 13.34
C TYR A 235 9.95 1.58 12.21
N SER A 236 10.43 2.80 12.01
CA SER A 236 10.17 3.62 10.83
C SER A 236 11.48 4.16 10.29
N ALA A 237 11.76 3.88 9.02
CA ALA A 237 12.96 4.36 8.33
C ALA A 237 13.01 5.90 8.25
N PHE A 238 11.86 6.59 8.25
CA PHE A 238 11.81 8.06 8.24
C PHE A 238 12.28 8.71 9.57
N LEU A 239 12.38 7.93 10.63
CA LEU A 239 12.93 8.36 11.92
C LEU A 239 14.37 7.90 12.13
N ASP A 240 14.92 7.08 11.24
CA ASP A 240 16.29 6.56 11.34
C ASP A 240 17.28 7.65 10.94
N SER A 241 18.16 8.04 11.87
CA SER A 241 19.16 9.10 11.65
C SER A 241 20.27 8.69 10.69
N ASP A 242 20.43 7.42 10.40
CA ASP A 242 21.41 6.89 9.45
C ASP A 242 20.90 6.89 8.01
N LEU A 243 19.59 7.13 7.83
CA LEU A 243 18.94 7.28 6.54
C LEU A 243 18.60 8.76 6.26
N SER A 244 18.47 9.10 5.00
CA SER A 244 18.06 10.45 4.59
C SER A 244 17.07 10.38 3.43
N PHE A 245 16.01 11.16 3.53
CA PHE A 245 15.00 11.34 2.50
C PHE A 245 14.96 12.83 2.15
N GLU A 246 15.10 13.16 0.86
CA GLU A 246 15.20 14.56 0.41
C GLU A 246 13.84 15.27 0.47
N ASP A 247 12.74 14.54 0.15
CA ASP A 247 11.38 15.03 0.08
C ASP A 247 10.45 14.10 0.87
N GLY A 248 9.23 14.56 1.17
CA GLY A 248 8.17 13.74 1.76
C GLY A 248 7.42 12.90 0.71
N THR A 249 6.38 12.22 1.16
CA THR A 249 5.50 11.43 0.30
C THR A 249 4.32 12.23 -0.23
N TYR A 250 3.96 13.32 0.45
CA TYR A 250 2.82 14.18 0.15
C TYR A 250 3.21 15.66 0.25
N TRP A 251 2.75 16.46 -0.74
CA TRP A 251 2.98 17.91 -0.75
C TRP A 251 1.67 18.68 -0.56
N TYR A 252 1.63 19.49 0.49
CA TYR A 252 0.45 20.32 0.75
C TYR A 252 0.82 21.69 1.32
N SER A 253 0.17 22.74 0.82
CA SER A 253 0.28 24.12 1.34
C SER A 253 1.71 24.68 1.46
N GLY A 254 2.64 24.21 0.64
CA GLY A 254 4.01 24.69 0.64
C GLY A 254 4.99 23.86 1.46
N GLU A 255 4.56 22.74 2.01
CA GLU A 255 5.35 21.88 2.88
C GLU A 255 5.25 20.41 2.45
N TRP A 256 6.29 19.62 2.76
CA TRP A 256 6.35 18.18 2.58
C TRP A 256 5.92 17.47 3.85
N TYR A 257 5.21 16.33 3.69
CA TYR A 257 4.78 15.45 4.77
C TYR A 257 5.11 14.01 4.44
N PHE A 258 5.40 13.21 5.48
CA PHE A 258 5.61 11.77 5.39
C PHE A 258 4.34 11.04 5.85
N TYR A 259 3.23 11.19 5.11
CA TYR A 259 1.95 10.56 5.45
C TYR A 259 1.91 9.08 5.11
N ASP A 260 2.62 8.68 4.04
CA ASP A 260 2.75 7.28 3.65
C ASP A 260 3.98 6.69 4.35
N ASN A 261 3.77 5.61 5.11
CA ASN A 261 4.81 5.01 5.94
C ASN A 261 4.82 3.50 5.86
N ILE A 262 5.95 2.90 6.29
CA ILE A 262 6.12 1.46 6.48
C ILE A 262 6.70 1.23 7.87
N PHE A 263 6.00 0.45 8.69
CA PHE A 263 6.40 0.09 10.04
C PHE A 263 6.71 -1.38 10.15
N LEU A 264 7.80 -1.71 10.84
CA LEU A 264 8.30 -3.06 11.01
C LEU A 264 8.37 -3.44 12.49
N ASN A 265 8.17 -4.73 12.80
CA ASN A 265 8.46 -5.29 14.11
C ASN A 265 9.92 -5.77 14.22
N SER A 266 10.29 -6.36 15.36
CA SER A 266 11.66 -6.80 15.65
C SER A 266 12.16 -7.94 14.76
N GLN A 267 11.26 -8.71 14.13
CA GLN A 267 11.63 -9.79 13.23
C GLN A 267 12.40 -9.29 11.99
N ALA A 268 12.18 -8.03 11.59
CA ALA A 268 12.93 -7.41 10.50
C ALA A 268 14.40 -7.08 10.85
N PHE A 269 14.92 -7.42 12.06
CA PHE A 269 16.23 -7.01 12.56
C PHE A 269 16.92 -8.11 13.42
N ASP A 270 16.44 -9.34 13.39
CA ASP A 270 16.94 -10.42 14.26
C ASP A 270 18.07 -11.26 13.63
N GLY A 271 18.35 -11.05 12.35
CA GLY A 271 19.37 -11.78 11.59
C GLY A 271 18.89 -13.15 11.12
N GLU A 272 17.60 -13.43 11.20
CA GLU A 272 16.96 -14.66 10.75
C GLU A 272 15.88 -14.34 9.71
N GLY A 273 15.75 -15.13 8.65
CA GLY A 273 14.73 -14.91 7.61
C GLY A 273 15.02 -13.69 6.73
N LEU A 274 14.11 -12.73 6.71
CA LEU A 274 14.13 -11.52 5.89
C LEU A 274 14.32 -10.27 6.77
N ASP A 275 15.53 -9.73 6.76
CA ASP A 275 15.87 -8.49 7.48
C ASP A 275 15.67 -7.23 6.63
N PHE A 276 15.48 -6.08 7.31
CA PHE A 276 15.44 -4.77 6.69
C PHE A 276 16.70 -4.51 5.85
N SER A 277 16.51 -4.16 4.58
CA SER A 277 17.59 -3.81 3.66
C SER A 277 17.55 -2.35 3.24
N SER A 278 16.41 -1.87 2.77
CA SER A 278 16.23 -0.47 2.36
C SER A 278 14.76 -0.06 2.30
N GLN A 279 14.55 1.26 2.43
CA GLN A 279 13.27 1.91 2.11
C GLN A 279 13.54 3.11 1.22
N GLU A 280 12.67 3.33 0.24
CA GLU A 280 12.77 4.45 -0.70
C GLU A 280 11.41 5.10 -0.96
N ILE A 281 11.41 6.41 -1.25
CA ILE A 281 10.28 7.11 -1.87
C ILE A 281 10.52 7.11 -3.37
N ILE A 282 9.54 6.64 -4.14
CA ILE A 282 9.70 6.46 -5.59
C ILE A 282 9.28 7.74 -6.32
N THR A 283 10.25 8.52 -6.80
CA THR A 283 10.05 9.85 -7.39
C THR A 283 10.58 9.96 -8.83
N PRO A 284 10.22 9.05 -9.77
CA PRO A 284 10.64 9.18 -11.15
C PRO A 284 10.00 10.41 -11.79
N SER A 285 10.65 11.00 -12.79
CA SER A 285 10.19 12.23 -13.46
C SER A 285 8.77 12.12 -14.06
N VAL A 286 8.25 10.92 -14.29
CA VAL A 286 6.86 10.70 -14.75
C VAL A 286 5.84 10.97 -13.65
N LEU A 287 6.21 10.81 -12.39
CA LEU A 287 5.37 11.06 -11.22
C LEU A 287 5.50 12.49 -10.67
N THR A 288 6.41 13.32 -11.23
CA THR A 288 6.72 14.63 -10.69
C THR A 288 6.24 15.76 -11.61
N ASP A 289 5.79 16.85 -11.01
CA ASP A 289 5.59 18.11 -11.71
C ASP A 289 6.91 18.84 -11.95
N LEU A 290 6.88 20.05 -12.52
CA LEU A 290 8.07 20.86 -12.81
C LEU A 290 8.84 21.31 -11.54
N TYR A 291 8.24 21.16 -10.37
CA TYR A 291 8.81 21.56 -9.08
C TYR A 291 9.25 20.35 -8.24
N GLY A 292 9.18 19.13 -8.80
CA GLY A 292 9.53 17.89 -8.11
C GLY A 292 8.45 17.33 -7.21
N ARG A 293 7.24 17.92 -7.20
CA ARG A 293 6.11 17.48 -6.37
C ARG A 293 5.32 16.37 -7.07
N PRO A 294 4.52 15.56 -6.34
CA PRO A 294 3.65 14.56 -6.95
C PRO A 294 2.76 15.17 -8.04
N LEU A 295 2.74 14.55 -9.20
CA LEU A 295 1.91 14.96 -10.35
C LEU A 295 0.51 14.39 -10.18
N LYS A 296 -0.32 15.15 -9.47
CA LYS A 296 -1.71 14.81 -9.17
C LYS A 296 -2.50 14.55 -10.45
N PHE A 297 -3.37 13.53 -10.41
CA PHE A 297 -4.25 13.23 -11.52
C PHE A 297 -5.29 14.34 -11.74
N ASP A 298 -5.46 14.75 -13.00
CA ASP A 298 -6.49 15.67 -13.44
C ASP A 298 -7.44 14.95 -14.39
N ALA A 299 -8.67 14.71 -13.94
CA ALA A 299 -9.68 14.01 -14.73
C ALA A 299 -10.13 14.78 -15.97
N SER A 300 -9.96 16.10 -15.99
CA SER A 300 -10.41 16.95 -17.12
C SER A 300 -9.56 16.78 -18.37
N ASP A 301 -8.28 16.41 -18.22
CA ASP A 301 -7.36 16.17 -19.34
C ASP A 301 -6.72 14.77 -19.31
N GLY A 302 -6.98 13.99 -18.25
CA GLY A 302 -6.51 12.61 -18.10
C GLY A 302 -5.00 12.50 -17.83
N THR A 303 -4.37 13.56 -17.31
CA THR A 303 -2.93 13.58 -17.02
C THR A 303 -2.65 13.42 -15.53
N GLY A 304 -1.41 13.03 -15.19
CA GLY A 304 -0.95 12.83 -13.82
C GLY A 304 -1.28 11.44 -13.27
N TYR A 305 -1.03 11.26 -11.97
CA TYR A 305 -1.16 9.97 -11.27
C TYR A 305 -1.82 10.14 -9.90
N SER A 306 -1.09 10.72 -8.93
CA SER A 306 -1.54 10.93 -7.56
C SER A 306 -0.89 12.19 -6.97
N ASP A 307 -1.45 12.72 -5.89
CA ASP A 307 -0.84 13.73 -5.04
C ASP A 307 0.08 13.14 -3.96
N HIS A 308 0.31 11.82 -3.99
CA HIS A 308 1.26 11.08 -3.18
C HIS A 308 2.35 10.43 -4.03
N PHE A 309 3.51 10.14 -3.42
CA PHE A 309 4.54 9.28 -3.97
C PHE A 309 4.47 7.87 -3.37
N PRO A 310 4.75 6.82 -4.15
CA PRO A 310 4.87 5.48 -3.61
C PRO A 310 6.06 5.35 -2.65
N VAL A 311 5.89 4.55 -1.60
CA VAL A 311 6.96 4.14 -0.68
C VAL A 311 7.20 2.66 -0.84
N LYS A 312 8.47 2.25 -0.99
CA LYS A 312 8.86 0.85 -1.18
C LYS A 312 9.87 0.42 -0.14
N LEU A 313 9.64 -0.78 0.40
CA LEU A 313 10.52 -1.51 1.30
C LEU A 313 11.14 -2.69 0.55
N VAL A 314 12.41 -2.97 0.83
CA VAL A 314 13.12 -4.19 0.44
C VAL A 314 13.66 -4.88 1.68
N LEU A 315 13.41 -6.17 1.79
CA LEU A 315 13.93 -7.08 2.81
C LEU A 315 14.85 -8.12 2.15
N LYS A 316 15.89 -8.58 2.87
CA LYS A 316 16.84 -9.59 2.38
C LYS A 316 17.24 -10.56 3.46
#